data_e9988405ceaf09acae5987f6de6e9e8f
#
_entry.id   e9988405ceaf09acae5987f6de6e9e8f
#
_cell.length_a   1.000
_cell.length_b   1.000
_cell.length_c   1.000
_cell.angle_alpha   90.00
_cell.angle_beta   90.00
_cell.angle_gamma   90.00
#
_symmetry.space_group_name_H-M   'P 1'
#
loop_
_entity.id
_entity.type
_entity.pdbx_description
1 polymer ?
#
loop_
_entity_poly.entity_id
_entity_poly.type
_entity_poly.pdbx_seq_one_letter_code
_entity_poly.pdbx_strand_id
1 'polypeptide(L)'
;TLKMNEVYRDTKLIQGDLHNINSSEFEEVVKEKKLDKFIVIGGAPCQPFSKNGYWVTHEKRRGINDPRATLINEYLRVVTELKPDGFVFENVESILHPTNKVIVDKFIEIITEAGYTYKIVHANAMDYGVPEKRKRLFIIGTRGTFKTDEPVKTHCPKELVKELGLKPYVTVGEAISEFSDSSFFEPEEVIKGKYADDLKEIPAGKNYNALTAWAGYPNPKFVVNKRFWNFLYKLSPDQASITITAQPGPWVGPFHWDNRRLRVPEIAAIQTFPKEYRFYGSRRSIQKQIGNAVPSLMGKAMIKFVKESLE
;
A
#
# COMPACT_ATOMS: atom_id res chain seq x y z
N THR A 1 17.84 -4.90 1.12
CA THR A 1 17.28 -3.80 0.28
C THR A 1 17.68 -2.44 0.81
N LEU A 2 17.27 -2.00 2.02
CA LEU A 2 17.52 -0.62 2.49
C LEU A 2 19.01 -0.23 2.41
N LYS A 3 19.92 -1.06 2.91
CA LYS A 3 21.38 -0.81 2.88
C LYS A 3 21.98 -0.63 1.48
N MET A 4 21.26 -1.02 0.42
CA MET A 4 21.71 -0.89 -0.96
C MET A 4 21.35 0.46 -1.59
N ASN A 5 20.54 1.23 -0.91
CA ASN A 5 20.03 2.50 -1.42
C ASN A 5 20.71 3.67 -0.72
N GLU A 6 21.32 4.53 -1.52
CA GLU A 6 22.12 5.66 -1.02
C GLU A 6 21.33 6.61 -0.13
N VAL A 7 20.03 6.77 -0.38
CA VAL A 7 19.12 7.59 0.41
C VAL A 7 19.06 7.19 1.89
N TYR A 8 19.46 5.95 2.22
CA TYR A 8 19.53 5.46 3.61
C TYR A 8 20.95 5.36 4.16
N ARG A 9 21.97 5.94 3.49
CA ARG A 9 23.37 5.88 3.93
C ARG A 9 23.56 6.40 5.35
N ASP A 10 22.91 7.51 5.67
CA ASP A 10 23.00 8.16 6.99
C ASP A 10 21.87 7.76 7.94
N THR A 11 21.16 6.67 7.63
CA THR A 11 20.05 6.16 8.42
C THR A 11 20.53 5.04 9.34
N LYS A 12 20.28 5.15 10.65
CA LYS A 12 20.48 4.03 11.58
C LYS A 12 19.42 2.98 11.31
N LEU A 13 19.83 1.78 10.89
CA LEU A 13 18.96 0.67 10.61
C LEU A 13 18.97 -0.31 11.79
N ILE A 14 17.85 -0.41 12.50
CA ILE A 14 17.63 -1.35 13.59
C ILE A 14 16.78 -2.50 13.02
N GLN A 15 17.32 -3.71 13.07
CA GLN A 15 16.63 -4.92 12.56
C GLN A 15 16.25 -5.80 13.75
N GLY A 16 14.95 -6.03 13.92
CA GLY A 16 14.44 -6.88 14.99
C GLY A 16 12.92 -6.94 15.03
N ASP A 17 12.41 -7.68 16.00
CA ASP A 17 10.99 -7.66 16.35
C ASP A 17 10.76 -6.46 17.29
N LEU A 18 9.79 -5.61 16.97
CA LEU A 18 9.51 -4.39 17.75
C LEU A 18 9.16 -4.68 19.21
N HIS A 19 8.63 -5.89 19.52
CA HIS A 19 8.41 -6.33 20.90
C HIS A 19 9.70 -6.41 21.73
N ASN A 20 10.85 -6.62 21.06
CA ASN A 20 12.15 -6.81 21.70
C ASN A 20 13.07 -5.59 21.56
N ILE A 21 12.63 -4.54 20.85
CA ILE A 21 13.40 -3.31 20.66
C ILE A 21 12.99 -2.30 21.73
N ASN A 22 13.96 -1.83 22.48
CA ASN A 22 13.73 -0.79 23.49
C ASN A 22 13.62 0.59 22.82
N SER A 23 12.71 1.42 23.30
CA SER A 23 12.55 2.78 22.78
C SER A 23 13.78 3.66 22.97
N SER A 24 14.64 3.35 23.96
CA SER A 24 15.94 4.02 24.15
C SER A 24 16.83 3.96 22.91
N GLU A 25 16.74 2.88 22.10
CA GLU A 25 17.50 2.79 20.85
C GLU A 25 17.08 3.86 19.82
N PHE A 26 15.80 4.23 19.82
CA PHE A 26 15.28 5.30 18.98
C PHE A 26 15.60 6.68 19.56
N GLU A 27 15.53 6.83 20.90
CA GLU A 27 15.92 8.08 21.58
C GLU A 27 17.37 8.47 21.30
N GLU A 28 18.30 7.49 21.28
CA GLU A 28 19.68 7.73 20.91
C GLU A 28 19.80 8.38 19.53
N VAL A 29 19.02 7.88 18.54
CA VAL A 29 19.01 8.47 17.18
C VAL A 29 18.54 9.91 17.20
N VAL A 30 17.45 10.20 17.92
CA VAL A 30 16.90 11.55 18.05
C VAL A 30 17.94 12.50 18.67
N LYS A 31 18.64 12.05 19.73
CA LYS A 31 19.70 12.80 20.40
C LYS A 31 20.93 13.03 19.51
N GLU A 32 21.41 11.96 18.84
CA GLU A 32 22.55 12.04 17.92
C GLU A 32 22.31 13.04 16.78
N LYS A 33 21.09 13.04 16.21
CA LYS A 33 20.71 13.91 15.10
C LYS A 33 20.37 15.34 15.55
N LYS A 34 20.31 15.62 16.86
CA LYS A 34 19.96 16.93 17.44
C LYS A 34 18.69 17.50 16.82
N LEU A 35 17.67 16.66 16.73
CA LEU A 35 16.40 17.03 16.10
C LEU A 35 15.56 17.88 17.06
N ASP A 36 15.17 19.08 16.63
CA ASP A 36 14.25 19.92 17.38
C ASP A 36 12.81 19.38 17.30
N LYS A 37 12.46 18.80 16.13
CA LYS A 37 11.17 18.16 15.88
C LYS A 37 11.36 16.86 15.10
N PHE A 38 10.55 15.87 15.42
CA PHE A 38 10.54 14.60 14.70
C PHE A 38 9.16 13.96 14.63
N ILE A 39 8.99 13.11 13.62
CA ILE A 39 7.75 12.41 13.33
C ILE A 39 8.00 10.91 13.34
N VAL A 40 7.14 10.14 14.01
CA VAL A 40 7.14 8.67 13.96
C VAL A 40 6.16 8.20 12.88
N ILE A 41 6.65 7.42 11.91
CA ILE A 41 5.81 6.83 10.86
C ILE A 41 5.86 5.31 10.95
N GLY A 42 4.72 4.65 10.75
CA GLY A 42 4.67 3.19 10.77
C GLY A 42 3.35 2.63 10.28
N GLY A 43 3.35 1.34 9.99
CA GLY A 43 2.18 0.56 9.62
C GLY A 43 2.27 -0.83 10.23
N ALA A 44 1.41 -1.13 11.19
CA ALA A 44 1.31 -2.48 11.73
C ALA A 44 0.75 -3.43 10.66
N PRO A 45 1.13 -4.74 10.67
CA PRO A 45 0.63 -5.70 9.69
C PRO A 45 -0.88 -5.71 9.60
N CYS A 46 -1.40 -5.46 8.39
CA CYS A 46 -2.84 -5.44 8.12
C CYS A 46 -3.48 -6.83 8.02
N GLN A 47 -2.67 -7.90 8.03
CA GLN A 47 -3.15 -9.28 7.79
C GLN A 47 -4.25 -9.72 8.76
N PRO A 48 -4.26 -9.38 10.06
CA PRO A 48 -5.38 -9.68 10.96
C PRO A 48 -6.70 -9.01 10.54
N PHE A 49 -6.62 -7.89 9.84
CA PHE A 49 -7.75 -7.00 9.53
C PHE A 49 -8.11 -6.99 8.03
N SER A 50 -7.30 -7.57 7.15
CA SER A 50 -7.51 -7.48 5.70
C SER A 50 -8.66 -8.37 5.22
N LYS A 51 -9.40 -7.89 4.19
CA LYS A 51 -10.46 -8.65 3.53
C LYS A 51 -9.98 -9.97 2.91
N ASN A 52 -8.72 -10.07 2.53
CA ASN A 52 -8.13 -11.31 2.02
C ASN A 52 -7.99 -12.39 3.09
N GLY A 53 -7.94 -12.03 4.38
CA GLY A 53 -8.11 -12.97 5.50
C GLY A 53 -9.55 -13.44 5.72
N TYR A 54 -10.53 -12.84 5.04
CA TYR A 54 -11.97 -13.16 5.17
C TYR A 54 -12.34 -14.55 4.61
N TRP A 55 -11.51 -15.11 3.74
CA TRP A 55 -11.75 -16.42 3.12
C TRP A 55 -11.18 -17.59 3.91
N VAL A 56 -10.45 -17.31 4.97
CA VAL A 56 -10.09 -18.31 5.98
C VAL A 56 -11.35 -18.51 6.83
N THR A 57 -11.79 -19.75 7.00
CA THR A 57 -13.01 -20.13 7.76
C THR A 57 -13.14 -19.37 9.07
N HIS A 58 -14.38 -19.09 9.50
CA HIS A 58 -14.70 -18.31 10.72
C HIS A 58 -13.87 -18.73 11.94
N GLU A 59 -13.58 -20.03 12.08
CA GLU A 59 -12.80 -20.64 13.17
C GLU A 59 -11.30 -20.25 13.15
N LYS A 60 -10.76 -19.84 11.99
CA LYS A 60 -9.34 -19.46 11.85
C LYS A 60 -9.11 -17.95 11.87
N ARG A 61 -10.16 -17.15 12.06
CA ARG A 61 -10.02 -15.70 12.21
C ARG A 61 -9.59 -15.37 13.63
N ARG A 62 -8.36 -14.95 13.77
CA ARG A 62 -7.85 -14.53 15.08
C ARG A 62 -8.21 -13.08 15.42
N GLY A 63 -8.44 -12.20 14.41
CA GLY A 63 -8.77 -10.80 14.63
C GLY A 63 -7.86 -10.15 15.69
N ILE A 64 -8.47 -9.65 16.75
CA ILE A 64 -7.77 -9.07 17.92
C ILE A 64 -6.86 -10.09 18.64
N ASN A 65 -7.15 -11.39 18.57
CA ASN A 65 -6.35 -12.46 19.17
C ASN A 65 -5.17 -12.91 18.27
N ASP A 66 -4.97 -12.29 17.10
CA ASP A 66 -3.78 -12.54 16.28
C ASP A 66 -2.56 -11.89 16.94
N PRO A 67 -1.46 -12.62 17.18
CA PRO A 67 -0.24 -12.04 17.75
C PRO A 67 0.27 -10.82 16.99
N ARG A 68 -0.03 -10.71 15.69
CA ARG A 68 0.34 -9.54 14.88
C ARG A 68 -0.49 -8.30 15.18
N ALA A 69 -1.67 -8.44 15.80
CA ALA A 69 -2.46 -7.31 16.27
C ALA A 69 -1.77 -6.57 17.42
N THR A 70 -0.91 -7.27 18.19
CA THR A 70 -0.14 -6.66 19.29
C THR A 70 0.88 -5.65 18.81
N LEU A 71 1.32 -5.70 17.53
CA LEU A 71 2.23 -4.72 16.94
C LEU A 71 1.61 -3.30 16.86
N ILE A 72 0.30 -3.17 16.93
CA ILE A 72 -0.35 -1.86 17.10
C ILE A 72 -0.01 -1.30 18.48
N ASN A 73 -0.02 -2.14 19.52
CA ASN A 73 0.36 -1.72 20.87
C ASN A 73 1.84 -1.32 20.94
N GLU A 74 2.71 -2.04 20.23
CA GLU A 74 4.13 -1.68 20.15
C GLU A 74 4.36 -0.35 19.42
N TYR A 75 3.60 -0.10 18.36
CA TYR A 75 3.63 1.21 17.71
C TYR A 75 3.20 2.32 18.68
N LEU A 76 2.11 2.10 19.41
CA LEU A 76 1.62 3.05 20.44
C LEU A 76 2.63 3.23 21.56
N ARG A 77 3.29 2.15 22.02
CA ARG A 77 4.37 2.23 23.00
C ARG A 77 5.47 3.17 22.53
N VAL A 78 5.95 2.98 21.30
CA VAL A 78 6.99 3.84 20.72
C VAL A 78 6.53 5.31 20.66
N VAL A 79 5.29 5.58 20.23
CA VAL A 79 4.75 6.95 20.17
C VAL A 79 4.63 7.58 21.56
N THR A 80 4.16 6.83 22.56
CA THR A 80 3.95 7.37 23.92
C THR A 80 5.24 7.55 24.69
N GLU A 81 6.24 6.69 24.48
CA GLU A 81 7.54 6.77 25.13
C GLU A 81 8.43 7.84 24.50
N LEU A 82 8.53 7.88 23.16
CA LEU A 82 9.36 8.87 22.45
C LEU A 82 8.71 10.27 22.40
N LYS A 83 7.40 10.35 22.53
CA LYS A 83 6.66 11.61 22.48
C LYS A 83 7.00 12.49 21.25
N PRO A 84 6.94 11.95 20.01
CA PRO A 84 7.23 12.73 18.81
C PRO A 84 6.30 13.94 18.69
N ASP A 85 6.69 14.95 17.92
CA ASP A 85 5.83 16.10 17.61
C ASP A 85 4.60 15.72 16.80
N GLY A 86 4.74 14.68 15.97
CA GLY A 86 3.64 14.09 15.21
C GLY A 86 3.89 12.63 14.86
N PHE A 87 2.84 11.97 14.43
CA PHE A 87 2.95 10.58 13.95
C PHE A 87 2.01 10.29 12.79
N VAL A 88 2.36 9.27 12.00
CA VAL A 88 1.54 8.74 10.91
C VAL A 88 1.45 7.23 11.06
N PHE A 89 0.26 6.72 11.37
CA PHE A 89 -0.03 5.30 11.43
C PHE A 89 -0.84 4.88 10.21
N GLU A 90 -0.35 3.91 9.44
CA GLU A 90 -1.03 3.38 8.24
C GLU A 90 -1.66 2.03 8.50
N ASN A 91 -2.86 1.80 7.95
CA ASN A 91 -3.48 0.47 7.89
C ASN A 91 -4.49 0.38 6.73
N VAL A 92 -5.11 -0.80 6.58
CA VAL A 92 -6.22 -0.99 5.65
C VAL A 92 -7.53 -0.47 6.22
N GLU A 93 -8.46 0.01 5.36
CA GLU A 93 -9.76 0.55 5.80
C GLU A 93 -10.58 -0.44 6.65
N SER A 94 -10.38 -1.74 6.46
CA SER A 94 -11.08 -2.77 7.23
C SER A 94 -10.70 -2.82 8.71
N ILE A 95 -9.70 -2.08 9.17
CA ILE A 95 -9.44 -1.89 10.61
C ILE A 95 -10.63 -1.20 11.31
N LEU A 96 -11.38 -0.37 10.58
CA LEU A 96 -12.60 0.29 11.09
C LEU A 96 -13.84 -0.62 11.08
N HIS A 97 -13.72 -1.88 10.66
CA HIS A 97 -14.85 -2.79 10.72
C HIS A 97 -15.34 -2.94 12.19
N PRO A 98 -16.65 -3.01 12.44
CA PRO A 98 -17.21 -3.06 13.82
C PRO A 98 -16.55 -4.09 14.74
N THR A 99 -16.11 -5.23 14.21
CA THR A 99 -15.38 -6.26 14.98
C THR A 99 -14.02 -5.81 15.51
N ASN A 100 -13.44 -4.75 14.94
CA ASN A 100 -12.12 -4.22 15.30
C ASN A 100 -12.24 -2.88 16.05
N LYS A 101 -13.48 -2.39 16.28
CA LYS A 101 -13.74 -1.08 16.88
C LYS A 101 -12.99 -0.86 18.19
N VAL A 102 -12.96 -1.87 19.05
CA VAL A 102 -12.27 -1.81 20.36
C VAL A 102 -10.78 -1.45 20.20
N ILE A 103 -10.11 -1.94 19.14
CA ILE A 103 -8.69 -1.64 18.90
C ILE A 103 -8.51 -0.17 18.51
N VAL A 104 -9.39 0.32 17.63
CA VAL A 104 -9.31 1.71 17.15
C VAL A 104 -9.69 2.67 18.26
N ASP A 105 -10.75 2.37 19.03
CA ASP A 105 -11.17 3.19 20.16
C ASP A 105 -10.05 3.32 21.21
N LYS A 106 -9.39 2.19 21.54
CA LYS A 106 -8.24 2.19 22.45
C LYS A 106 -7.02 2.94 21.89
N PHE A 107 -6.78 2.82 20.59
CA PHE A 107 -5.73 3.59 19.93
C PHE A 107 -5.97 5.10 20.11
N ILE A 108 -7.19 5.55 19.85
CA ILE A 108 -7.59 6.96 19.96
C ILE A 108 -7.50 7.45 21.42
N GLU A 109 -7.98 6.65 22.38
CA GLU A 109 -7.86 6.95 23.81
C GLU A 109 -6.41 7.22 24.20
N ILE A 110 -5.51 6.30 23.91
CA ILE A 110 -4.09 6.39 24.27
C ILE A 110 -3.42 7.63 23.66
N ILE A 111 -3.64 7.92 22.39
CA ILE A 111 -3.00 9.09 21.74
C ILE A 111 -3.58 10.40 22.25
N THR A 112 -4.88 10.44 22.60
CA THR A 112 -5.53 11.62 23.16
C THR A 112 -5.02 11.90 24.57
N GLU A 113 -4.90 10.89 25.43
CA GLU A 113 -4.29 10.99 26.75
C GLU A 113 -2.81 11.42 26.69
N ALA A 114 -2.10 10.99 25.63
CA ALA A 114 -0.72 11.42 25.36
C ALA A 114 -0.60 12.86 24.83
N GLY A 115 -1.73 13.58 24.68
CA GLY A 115 -1.77 14.98 24.29
C GLY A 115 -1.69 15.25 22.79
N TYR A 116 -2.08 14.29 21.94
CA TYR A 116 -2.19 14.49 20.50
C TYR A 116 -3.60 14.88 20.08
N THR A 117 -3.70 15.84 19.18
CA THR A 117 -4.85 15.98 18.29
C THR A 117 -4.67 15.04 17.10
N TYR A 118 -5.76 14.54 16.51
CA TYR A 118 -5.63 13.57 15.43
C TYR A 118 -6.66 13.75 14.31
N LYS A 119 -6.35 13.19 13.14
CA LYS A 119 -7.27 13.03 12.01
C LYS A 119 -7.24 11.58 11.54
N ILE A 120 -8.43 11.05 11.18
CA ILE A 120 -8.57 9.77 10.48
C ILE A 120 -8.77 10.08 9.01
N VAL A 121 -7.81 9.69 8.17
CA VAL A 121 -7.77 10.01 6.75
C VAL A 121 -8.04 8.76 5.92
N HIS A 122 -9.09 8.78 5.11
CA HIS A 122 -9.38 7.77 4.10
C HIS A 122 -8.73 8.19 2.79
N ALA A 123 -7.59 7.64 2.46
CA ALA A 123 -6.82 8.05 1.31
C ALA A 123 -6.88 7.03 0.17
N ASN A 124 -7.09 7.51 -1.06
CA ASN A 124 -6.89 6.73 -2.27
C ASN A 124 -5.60 7.22 -2.94
N ALA A 125 -4.67 6.31 -3.22
CA ALA A 125 -3.37 6.63 -3.78
C ALA A 125 -3.46 7.43 -5.09
N MET A 126 -4.49 7.20 -5.91
CA MET A 126 -4.74 7.94 -7.15
C MET A 126 -4.84 9.45 -6.92
N ASP A 127 -5.43 9.90 -5.79
CA ASP A 127 -5.61 11.31 -5.47
C ASP A 127 -4.27 12.05 -5.27
N TYR A 128 -3.17 11.30 -5.14
CA TYR A 128 -1.80 11.79 -4.93
C TYR A 128 -0.85 11.48 -6.10
N GLY A 129 -1.40 11.08 -7.27
CA GLY A 129 -0.62 10.82 -8.48
C GLY A 129 0.00 9.42 -8.57
N VAL A 130 -0.48 8.49 -7.77
CA VAL A 130 -0.10 7.07 -7.87
C VAL A 130 -0.98 6.38 -8.91
N PRO A 131 -0.43 5.67 -9.89
CA PRO A 131 -1.21 4.96 -10.92
C PRO A 131 -1.83 3.65 -10.39
N GLU A 132 -2.39 3.69 -9.17
CA GLU A 132 -2.94 2.52 -8.47
C GLU A 132 -4.17 2.88 -7.64
N LYS A 133 -5.25 2.14 -7.81
CA LYS A 133 -6.43 2.16 -6.93
C LYS A 133 -6.09 1.47 -5.61
N ARG A 134 -5.47 2.20 -4.69
CA ARG A 134 -5.06 1.69 -3.39
C ARG A 134 -5.64 2.56 -2.29
N LYS A 135 -6.63 2.03 -1.62
CA LYS A 135 -7.26 2.69 -0.47
C LYS A 135 -6.55 2.30 0.82
N ARG A 136 -6.24 3.30 1.64
CA ARG A 136 -5.62 3.12 2.96
C ARG A 136 -6.23 4.08 3.96
N LEU A 137 -6.24 3.61 5.20
CA LEU A 137 -6.56 4.42 6.35
C LEU A 137 -5.26 4.94 6.97
N PHE A 138 -5.26 6.21 7.32
CA PHE A 138 -4.21 6.78 8.15
C PHE A 138 -4.82 7.37 9.42
N ILE A 139 -4.18 7.11 10.57
CA ILE A 139 -4.41 7.89 11.79
C ILE A 139 -3.19 8.77 11.94
N ILE A 140 -3.40 10.08 11.84
CA ILE A 140 -2.33 11.08 11.86
C ILE A 140 -2.52 11.92 13.10
N GLY A 141 -1.51 11.97 13.96
CA GLY A 141 -1.53 12.78 15.17
C GLY A 141 -0.47 13.86 15.16
N THR A 142 -0.77 14.96 15.83
CA THR A 142 0.14 16.11 16.01
C THR A 142 -0.01 16.72 17.39
N ARG A 143 1.08 17.29 17.91
CA ARG A 143 1.08 18.19 19.09
C ARG A 143 0.86 19.64 18.68
N GLY A 144 0.89 19.93 17.38
CA GLY A 144 0.53 21.22 16.80
C GLY A 144 -0.94 21.32 16.42
N THR A 145 -1.24 22.16 15.43
CA THR A 145 -2.60 22.40 14.95
C THR A 145 -2.70 22.09 13.48
N PHE A 146 -3.64 21.23 13.10
CA PHE A 146 -3.92 20.95 11.69
C PHE A 146 -4.42 22.22 10.97
N LYS A 147 -3.77 22.59 9.87
CA LYS A 147 -4.13 23.76 9.03
C LYS A 147 -5.28 23.47 8.07
N THR A 148 -5.48 22.19 7.72
CA THR A 148 -6.54 21.70 6.85
C THR A 148 -7.18 20.45 7.44
N ASP A 149 -8.36 20.06 6.95
CA ASP A 149 -9.04 18.85 7.44
C ASP A 149 -8.47 17.57 6.85
N GLU A 150 -7.93 17.63 5.64
CA GLU A 150 -7.38 16.49 4.91
C GLU A 150 -6.06 16.87 4.20
N PRO A 151 -5.20 15.88 3.90
CA PRO A 151 -4.03 16.08 3.04
C PRO A 151 -4.44 16.60 1.66
N VAL A 152 -3.67 17.55 1.14
CA VAL A 152 -3.96 18.20 -0.16
C VAL A 152 -3.84 17.17 -1.29
N LYS A 153 -4.94 16.96 -2.00
CA LYS A 153 -4.98 16.14 -3.22
C LYS A 153 -4.32 16.88 -4.38
N THR A 154 -3.66 16.13 -5.25
CA THR A 154 -2.96 16.67 -6.43
C THR A 154 -3.56 16.21 -7.75
N HIS A 155 -4.37 15.15 -7.72
CA HIS A 155 -4.97 14.52 -8.89
C HIS A 155 -6.45 14.24 -8.66
N CYS A 156 -7.22 14.18 -9.76
CA CYS A 156 -8.64 13.91 -9.75
C CYS A 156 -9.07 13.16 -11.02
N PRO A 157 -10.32 12.64 -11.08
CA PRO A 157 -10.89 12.13 -12.32
C PRO A 157 -10.83 13.17 -13.45
N LYS A 158 -10.62 12.71 -14.69
CA LYS A 158 -10.43 13.57 -15.87
C LYS A 158 -11.55 14.61 -16.06
N GLU A 159 -12.76 14.24 -15.71
CA GLU A 159 -13.98 15.04 -15.81
C GLU A 159 -13.93 16.27 -14.88
N LEU A 160 -13.24 16.13 -13.73
CA LEU A 160 -13.17 17.16 -12.69
C LEU A 160 -11.94 18.07 -12.79
N VAL A 161 -11.04 17.83 -13.75
CA VAL A 161 -9.78 18.59 -13.89
C VAL A 161 -10.01 20.08 -14.04
N LYS A 162 -10.99 20.48 -14.87
CA LYS A 162 -11.30 21.91 -15.11
C LYS A 162 -11.95 22.57 -13.89
N GLU A 163 -12.74 21.83 -13.14
CA GLU A 163 -13.46 22.32 -11.96
C GLU A 163 -12.50 22.49 -10.76
N LEU A 164 -11.66 21.46 -10.51
CA LEU A 164 -10.81 21.42 -9.34
C LEU A 164 -9.41 22.01 -9.54
N GLY A 165 -9.00 22.26 -10.78
CA GLY A 165 -7.65 22.74 -11.10
C GLY A 165 -6.54 21.73 -10.76
N LEU A 166 -6.89 20.44 -10.59
CA LEU A 166 -5.97 19.36 -10.29
C LEU A 166 -5.51 18.64 -11.56
N LYS A 167 -4.49 17.81 -11.46
CA LYS A 167 -4.04 16.96 -12.57
C LYS A 167 -4.98 15.75 -12.74
N PRO A 168 -5.13 15.20 -13.96
CA PRO A 168 -5.85 13.95 -14.14
C PRO A 168 -5.12 12.78 -13.47
N TYR A 169 -5.88 11.75 -13.09
CA TYR A 169 -5.28 10.50 -12.58
C TYR A 169 -4.27 9.92 -13.57
N VAL A 170 -3.14 9.47 -13.05
CA VAL A 170 -2.08 8.83 -13.83
C VAL A 170 -2.53 7.42 -14.22
N THR A 171 -2.35 7.06 -15.48
CA THR A 171 -2.63 5.73 -15.98
C THR A 171 -1.45 4.79 -15.80
N VAL A 172 -1.73 3.49 -15.82
CA VAL A 172 -0.66 2.49 -15.77
C VAL A 172 0.21 2.54 -17.01
N GLY A 173 -0.38 2.81 -18.19
CA GLY A 173 0.38 2.94 -19.43
C GLY A 173 1.42 4.05 -19.35
N GLU A 174 1.03 5.23 -18.85
CA GLU A 174 1.97 6.34 -18.62
C GLU A 174 3.10 5.98 -17.66
N ALA A 175 2.79 5.19 -16.62
CA ALA A 175 3.75 4.88 -15.57
C ALA A 175 4.79 3.80 -15.96
N ILE A 176 4.42 2.84 -16.83
CA ILE A 176 5.27 1.66 -17.10
C ILE A 176 5.73 1.51 -18.54
N SER A 177 5.32 2.41 -19.46
CA SER A 177 5.68 2.32 -20.88
C SER A 177 7.20 2.24 -21.14
N GLU A 178 8.00 2.92 -20.33
CA GLU A 178 9.46 2.88 -20.46
C GLU A 178 10.09 1.50 -20.21
N PHE A 179 9.39 0.63 -19.48
CA PHE A 179 9.85 -0.72 -19.17
C PHE A 179 9.36 -1.78 -20.15
N SER A 180 8.72 -1.38 -21.26
CA SER A 180 8.22 -2.30 -22.29
C SER A 180 9.34 -2.89 -23.15
N ASP A 181 10.51 -2.25 -23.19
CA ASP A 181 11.66 -2.71 -23.96
C ASP A 181 12.17 -4.09 -23.53
N SER A 182 12.72 -4.85 -24.48
CA SER A 182 13.25 -6.19 -24.25
C SER A 182 14.44 -6.24 -23.29
N SER A 183 15.16 -5.13 -23.10
CA SER A 183 16.26 -5.04 -22.12
C SER A 183 15.80 -5.23 -20.68
N PHE A 184 14.49 -5.03 -20.40
CA PHE A 184 13.87 -5.26 -19.10
C PHE A 184 13.28 -6.68 -18.96
N PHE A 185 13.51 -7.58 -19.91
CA PHE A 185 12.97 -8.95 -19.86
C PHE A 185 13.36 -9.67 -18.56
N GLU A 186 12.35 -10.27 -17.92
CA GLU A 186 12.50 -11.15 -16.75
C GLU A 186 11.95 -12.54 -17.10
N PRO A 187 12.70 -13.64 -16.91
CA PRO A 187 12.19 -14.99 -17.19
C PRO A 187 10.85 -15.32 -16.50
N GLU A 188 10.62 -14.74 -15.32
CA GLU A 188 9.42 -14.91 -14.54
C GLU A 188 8.18 -14.18 -15.11
N GLU A 189 8.37 -13.28 -16.10
CA GLU A 189 7.24 -12.62 -16.76
C GLU A 189 6.45 -13.59 -17.64
N VAL A 190 7.10 -14.66 -18.11
CA VAL A 190 6.50 -15.65 -19.01
C VAL A 190 5.47 -16.48 -18.26
N ILE A 191 4.22 -16.45 -18.73
CA ILE A 191 3.13 -17.22 -18.12
C ILE A 191 3.04 -18.59 -18.80
N LYS A 192 3.12 -19.63 -17.97
CA LYS A 192 3.00 -21.04 -18.39
C LYS A 192 1.99 -21.76 -17.49
N GLY A 193 1.35 -22.79 -18.02
CA GLY A 193 0.45 -23.68 -17.26
C GLY A 193 -1.03 -23.45 -17.55
N LYS A 194 -1.88 -23.97 -16.67
CA LYS A 194 -3.31 -24.26 -16.90
C LYS A 194 -4.14 -23.16 -17.57
N TYR A 195 -3.93 -21.90 -17.21
CA TYR A 195 -4.75 -20.77 -17.68
C TYR A 195 -3.97 -19.79 -18.57
N ALA A 196 -2.82 -20.21 -19.10
CA ALA A 196 -1.97 -19.33 -19.92
C ALA A 196 -2.69 -18.89 -21.22
N ASP A 197 -3.38 -19.82 -21.87
CA ASP A 197 -4.12 -19.53 -23.10
C ASP A 197 -5.41 -18.77 -22.81
N ASP A 198 -6.09 -19.07 -21.72
CA ASP A 198 -7.28 -18.31 -21.30
C ASP A 198 -6.94 -16.83 -21.04
N LEU A 199 -5.78 -16.56 -20.43
CA LEU A 199 -5.34 -15.18 -20.21
C LEU A 199 -5.18 -14.41 -21.52
N LYS A 200 -4.71 -15.05 -22.60
CA LYS A 200 -4.55 -14.39 -23.91
C LYS A 200 -5.87 -13.89 -24.49
N GLU A 201 -6.96 -14.61 -24.22
CA GLU A 201 -8.30 -14.28 -24.71
C GLU A 201 -8.99 -13.20 -23.89
N ILE A 202 -8.54 -12.92 -22.67
CA ILE A 202 -9.10 -11.86 -21.83
C ILE A 202 -8.68 -10.50 -22.35
N PRO A 203 -9.61 -9.58 -22.65
CA PRO A 203 -9.28 -8.23 -23.06
C PRO A 203 -8.59 -7.42 -21.95
N ALA A 204 -7.83 -6.39 -22.35
CA ALA A 204 -7.26 -5.43 -21.39
C ALA A 204 -8.35 -4.80 -20.51
N GLY A 205 -8.07 -4.63 -19.22
CA GLY A 205 -9.02 -4.10 -18.23
C GLY A 205 -10.09 -5.09 -17.77
N LYS A 206 -10.03 -6.35 -18.20
CA LYS A 206 -10.99 -7.39 -17.83
C LYS A 206 -10.32 -8.52 -17.03
N ASN A 207 -11.15 -9.40 -16.51
CA ASN A 207 -10.75 -10.61 -15.80
C ASN A 207 -11.43 -11.84 -16.42
N TYR A 208 -11.30 -12.99 -15.80
CA TYR A 208 -11.90 -14.27 -16.24
C TYR A 208 -13.40 -14.19 -16.56
N ASN A 209 -14.15 -13.24 -15.99
CA ASN A 209 -15.57 -13.07 -16.27
C ASN A 209 -15.84 -12.75 -17.75
N ALA A 210 -14.86 -12.20 -18.48
CA ALA A 210 -14.97 -11.97 -19.91
C ALA A 210 -15.14 -13.27 -20.72
N LEU A 211 -14.75 -14.43 -20.16
CA LEU A 211 -14.84 -15.75 -20.79
C LEU A 211 -16.01 -16.60 -20.25
N THR A 212 -17.06 -15.93 -19.78
CA THR A 212 -18.26 -16.60 -19.24
C THR A 212 -19.46 -16.41 -20.17
N ALA A 213 -20.47 -17.29 -20.03
CA ALA A 213 -21.75 -17.15 -20.73
C ALA A 213 -22.45 -15.82 -20.38
N TRP A 214 -22.30 -15.34 -19.16
CA TRP A 214 -22.86 -14.06 -18.71
C TRP A 214 -22.29 -12.86 -19.48
N ALA A 215 -21.05 -12.94 -19.93
CA ALA A 215 -20.41 -11.92 -20.76
C ALA A 215 -20.68 -12.13 -22.26
N GLY A 216 -21.50 -13.14 -22.65
CA GLY A 216 -21.77 -13.47 -24.04
C GLY A 216 -20.62 -14.19 -24.76
N TYR A 217 -19.66 -14.77 -23.99
CA TYR A 217 -18.55 -15.48 -24.62
C TYR A 217 -19.05 -16.77 -25.30
N PRO A 218 -18.74 -17.03 -26.62
CA PRO A 218 -19.33 -18.10 -27.39
C PRO A 218 -19.12 -19.51 -26.83
N ASN A 219 -17.93 -19.75 -26.28
CA ASN A 219 -17.54 -21.02 -25.67
C ASN A 219 -17.15 -20.80 -24.20
N PRO A 220 -18.11 -20.67 -23.25
CA PRO A 220 -17.84 -20.31 -21.88
C PRO A 220 -16.83 -21.25 -21.21
N LYS A 221 -15.76 -20.68 -20.67
CA LYS A 221 -14.68 -21.42 -19.99
C LYS A 221 -14.80 -21.39 -18.48
N PHE A 222 -15.52 -20.41 -17.95
CA PHE A 222 -15.69 -20.19 -16.52
C PHE A 222 -17.14 -19.93 -16.14
N VAL A 223 -17.47 -20.26 -14.90
CA VAL A 223 -18.70 -19.83 -14.25
C VAL A 223 -18.41 -18.56 -13.44
N VAL A 224 -19.32 -17.59 -13.47
CA VAL A 224 -19.17 -16.34 -12.71
C VAL A 224 -19.04 -16.66 -11.22
N ASN A 225 -17.93 -16.23 -10.62
CA ASN A 225 -17.68 -16.34 -9.19
C ASN A 225 -17.23 -14.98 -8.63
N LYS A 226 -18.13 -14.32 -7.89
CA LYS A 226 -17.87 -12.99 -7.27
C LYS A 226 -16.68 -12.97 -6.32
N ARG A 227 -16.20 -14.15 -5.87
CA ARG A 227 -15.10 -14.24 -4.89
C ARG A 227 -13.71 -14.06 -5.50
N PHE A 228 -13.55 -14.19 -6.81
CA PHE A 228 -12.25 -14.16 -7.48
C PHE A 228 -12.10 -12.99 -8.43
N TRP A 229 -12.48 -11.80 -8.02
CA TRP A 229 -12.39 -10.60 -8.83
C TRP A 229 -11.03 -10.40 -9.51
N ASN A 230 -9.91 -10.66 -8.80
CA ASN A 230 -8.55 -10.52 -9.33
C ASN A 230 -8.05 -11.74 -10.11
N PHE A 231 -8.86 -12.80 -10.22
CA PHE A 231 -8.47 -13.99 -10.97
C PHE A 231 -8.36 -13.66 -12.46
N LEU A 232 -7.19 -13.90 -13.04
CA LEU A 232 -6.83 -13.56 -14.42
C LEU A 232 -7.12 -12.10 -14.80
N TYR A 233 -7.01 -11.17 -13.83
CA TYR A 233 -7.24 -9.76 -14.14
C TYR A 233 -6.05 -9.19 -14.93
N LYS A 234 -6.35 -8.63 -16.10
CA LYS A 234 -5.41 -7.96 -17.01
C LYS A 234 -5.55 -6.46 -16.89
N LEU A 235 -4.45 -5.74 -16.81
CA LEU A 235 -4.43 -4.28 -16.78
C LEU A 235 -4.93 -3.69 -18.11
N SER A 236 -5.42 -2.45 -18.07
CA SER A 236 -5.59 -1.59 -19.23
C SER A 236 -4.59 -0.44 -19.17
N PRO A 237 -3.88 -0.12 -20.26
CA PRO A 237 -2.94 0.99 -20.28
C PRO A 237 -3.61 2.34 -19.95
N ASP A 238 -4.91 2.49 -20.24
CA ASP A 238 -5.66 3.74 -20.09
C ASP A 238 -6.26 3.94 -18.69
N GLN A 239 -5.97 3.05 -17.75
CA GLN A 239 -6.52 3.09 -16.40
C GLN A 239 -5.42 2.98 -15.35
N ALA A 240 -5.73 3.41 -14.12
CA ALA A 240 -4.89 3.08 -12.98
C ALA A 240 -4.98 1.58 -12.63
N SER A 241 -3.89 1.00 -12.16
CA SER A 241 -3.82 -0.38 -11.70
C SER A 241 -4.81 -0.65 -10.55
N ILE A 242 -5.23 -1.90 -10.44
CA ILE A 242 -5.75 -2.42 -9.17
C ILE A 242 -4.60 -2.56 -8.16
N THR A 243 -4.94 -2.74 -6.89
CA THR A 243 -3.93 -2.86 -5.83
C THR A 243 -2.90 -3.97 -6.11
N ILE A 244 -1.62 -3.59 -6.13
CA ILE A 244 -0.49 -4.52 -6.19
C ILE A 244 -0.41 -5.27 -4.87
N THR A 245 -0.59 -6.59 -4.94
CA THR A 245 -0.58 -7.44 -3.74
C THR A 245 0.82 -7.96 -3.43
N ALA A 246 1.10 -8.14 -2.13
CA ALA A 246 2.40 -8.61 -1.66
C ALA A 246 2.69 -10.08 -2.00
N GLN A 247 1.66 -10.90 -2.06
CA GLN A 247 1.75 -12.35 -2.31
C GLN A 247 0.60 -12.80 -3.22
N PRO A 248 0.63 -12.46 -4.52
CA PRO A 248 -0.38 -12.96 -5.45
C PRO A 248 -0.21 -14.46 -5.65
N GLY A 249 -1.32 -15.18 -5.75
CA GLY A 249 -1.33 -16.55 -6.24
C GLY A 249 -0.91 -16.60 -7.73
N PRO A 250 -0.63 -17.79 -8.27
CA PRO A 250 -0.10 -17.93 -9.63
C PRO A 250 -1.02 -17.33 -10.73
N TRP A 251 -2.31 -17.28 -10.47
CA TRP A 251 -3.33 -16.81 -11.40
C TRP A 251 -4.08 -15.58 -10.90
N VAL A 252 -3.55 -14.93 -9.88
CA VAL A 252 -4.08 -13.66 -9.34
C VAL A 252 -3.32 -12.51 -9.97
N GLY A 253 -4.06 -11.64 -10.67
CA GLY A 253 -3.52 -10.43 -11.28
C GLY A 253 -3.10 -9.35 -10.29
N PRO A 254 -2.65 -8.21 -10.80
CA PRO A 254 -2.75 -7.82 -12.21
C PRO A 254 -1.68 -8.46 -13.10
N PHE A 255 -2.11 -8.81 -14.31
CA PHE A 255 -1.25 -9.18 -15.42
C PHE A 255 -1.11 -8.00 -16.39
N HIS A 256 0.00 -7.95 -17.12
CA HIS A 256 0.19 -6.98 -18.18
C HIS A 256 -0.78 -7.24 -19.36
N TRP A 257 -1.15 -6.21 -20.11
CA TRP A 257 -2.02 -6.34 -21.29
C TRP A 257 -1.40 -7.18 -22.40
N ASP A 258 -0.07 -7.34 -22.44
CA ASP A 258 0.65 -8.23 -23.37
C ASP A 258 0.74 -9.70 -22.91
N ASN A 259 -0.18 -10.14 -22.04
CA ASN A 259 -0.32 -11.53 -21.58
C ASN A 259 0.90 -12.08 -20.81
N ARG A 260 1.56 -11.25 -20.05
CA ARG A 260 2.72 -11.60 -19.20
C ARG A 260 2.51 -11.11 -17.77
N ARG A 261 3.37 -11.54 -16.87
CA ARG A 261 3.44 -10.91 -15.55
C ARG A 261 4.07 -9.53 -15.65
N LEU A 262 3.75 -8.68 -14.70
CA LEU A 262 4.44 -7.42 -14.54
C LEU A 262 5.90 -7.68 -14.12
N ARG A 263 6.84 -6.95 -14.70
CA ARG A 263 8.25 -6.91 -14.34
C ARG A 263 8.45 -6.19 -13.01
N VAL A 264 9.58 -6.42 -12.34
CA VAL A 264 9.92 -5.70 -11.09
C VAL A 264 9.89 -4.18 -11.27
N PRO A 265 10.55 -3.58 -12.29
CA PRO A 265 10.49 -2.14 -12.46
C PRO A 265 9.08 -1.61 -12.72
N GLU A 266 8.22 -2.37 -13.40
CA GLU A 266 6.83 -1.99 -13.63
C GLU A 266 6.03 -1.93 -12.32
N ILE A 267 6.11 -2.98 -11.48
CA ILE A 267 5.40 -2.96 -10.21
C ILE A 267 5.95 -1.91 -9.24
N ALA A 268 7.26 -1.62 -9.31
CA ALA A 268 7.89 -0.56 -8.53
C ALA A 268 7.40 0.83 -8.98
N ALA A 269 7.32 1.07 -10.30
CA ALA A 269 6.80 2.32 -10.85
C ALA A 269 5.33 2.55 -10.53
N ILE A 270 4.49 1.49 -10.59
CA ILE A 270 3.08 1.57 -10.16
C ILE A 270 2.97 2.01 -8.69
N GLN A 271 3.88 1.56 -7.83
CA GLN A 271 3.96 1.96 -6.42
C GLN A 271 4.77 3.25 -6.20
N THR A 272 5.16 3.91 -7.29
CA THR A 272 5.91 5.17 -7.28
C THR A 272 7.24 5.12 -6.52
N PHE A 273 7.91 3.96 -6.51
CA PHE A 273 9.30 3.89 -6.05
C PHE A 273 10.21 4.71 -6.99
N PRO A 274 11.25 5.38 -6.46
CA PRO A 274 12.26 6.02 -7.30
C PRO A 274 12.90 5.03 -8.27
N LYS A 275 13.23 5.47 -9.50
CA LYS A 275 13.79 4.58 -10.53
C LYS A 275 15.11 3.95 -10.13
N GLU A 276 15.91 4.67 -9.37
CA GLU A 276 17.20 4.24 -8.84
C GLU A 276 17.08 3.30 -7.63
N TYR A 277 15.87 3.09 -7.10
CA TYR A 277 15.67 2.26 -5.92
C TYR A 277 15.96 0.78 -6.22
N ARG A 278 16.91 0.22 -5.48
CA ARG A 278 17.40 -1.16 -5.67
C ARG A 278 16.73 -2.11 -4.68
N PHE A 279 16.12 -3.15 -5.21
CA PHE A 279 15.56 -4.25 -4.43
C PHE A 279 16.56 -5.41 -4.32
N TYR A 280 16.48 -6.14 -3.22
CA TYR A 280 17.29 -7.34 -3.00
C TYR A 280 16.42 -8.52 -2.59
N GLY A 281 16.77 -9.70 -3.12
CA GLY A 281 16.12 -10.97 -2.83
C GLY A 281 15.50 -11.62 -4.07
N SER A 282 14.79 -12.72 -3.86
CA SER A 282 14.05 -13.39 -4.94
C SER A 282 12.91 -12.53 -5.48
N ARG A 283 12.45 -12.82 -6.68
CA ARG A 283 11.29 -12.15 -7.30
C ARG A 283 10.08 -12.10 -6.36
N ARG A 284 9.82 -13.20 -5.63
CA ARG A 284 8.74 -13.26 -4.62
C ARG A 284 8.98 -12.34 -3.43
N SER A 285 10.23 -12.27 -2.96
CA SER A 285 10.60 -11.35 -1.87
C SER A 285 10.45 -9.90 -2.28
N ILE A 286 10.89 -9.54 -3.49
CA ILE A 286 10.74 -8.19 -4.05
C ILE A 286 9.26 -7.82 -4.22
N GLN A 287 8.44 -8.73 -4.77
CA GLN A 287 6.99 -8.53 -4.85
C GLN A 287 6.36 -8.25 -3.48
N LYS A 288 6.80 -8.98 -2.44
CA LYS A 288 6.33 -8.77 -1.07
C LYS A 288 6.74 -7.40 -0.52
N GLN A 289 7.97 -6.96 -0.79
CA GLN A 289 8.45 -5.64 -0.37
C GLN A 289 7.63 -4.53 -1.01
N ILE A 290 7.44 -4.58 -2.34
CA ILE A 290 6.69 -3.57 -3.09
C ILE A 290 5.21 -3.58 -2.68
N GLY A 291 4.55 -4.73 -2.64
CA GLY A 291 3.12 -4.83 -2.35
C GLY A 291 2.74 -4.44 -0.91
N ASN A 292 3.68 -4.59 0.05
CA ASN A 292 3.47 -4.14 1.43
C ASN A 292 3.75 -2.64 1.62
N ALA A 293 4.48 -2.01 0.72
CA ALA A 293 4.83 -0.61 0.86
C ALA A 293 3.62 0.32 0.73
N VAL A 294 3.67 1.43 1.43
CA VAL A 294 2.87 2.62 1.11
C VAL A 294 3.48 3.28 -0.12
N PRO A 295 2.70 3.55 -1.19
CA PRO A 295 3.23 4.27 -2.35
C PRO A 295 3.91 5.57 -1.95
N SER A 296 5.10 5.86 -2.51
CA SER A 296 5.94 6.95 -2.01
C SER A 296 5.27 8.33 -2.13
N LEU A 297 4.52 8.58 -3.20
CA LEU A 297 3.79 9.85 -3.36
C LEU A 297 2.65 10.01 -2.35
N MET A 298 1.94 8.92 -2.04
CA MET A 298 0.90 8.92 -1.01
C MET A 298 1.51 9.15 0.38
N GLY A 299 2.59 8.43 0.72
CA GLY A 299 3.33 8.63 1.98
C GLY A 299 3.82 10.08 2.13
N LYS A 300 4.38 10.66 1.05
CA LYS A 300 4.82 12.05 1.02
C LYS A 300 3.69 13.03 1.36
N ALA A 301 2.49 12.81 0.84
CA ALA A 301 1.33 13.66 1.13
C ALA A 301 0.93 13.60 2.62
N MET A 302 0.93 12.40 3.22
CA MET A 302 0.62 12.21 4.64
C MET A 302 1.66 12.86 5.56
N ILE A 303 2.95 12.69 5.23
CA ILE A 303 4.05 13.31 5.99
C ILE A 303 4.00 14.84 5.87
N LYS A 304 3.73 15.36 4.67
CA LYS A 304 3.57 16.81 4.46
C LYS A 304 2.44 17.36 5.31
N PHE A 305 1.30 16.68 5.35
CA PHE A 305 0.13 17.10 6.14
C PHE A 305 0.44 17.22 7.63
N VAL A 306 1.13 16.25 8.23
CA VAL A 306 1.52 16.33 9.63
C VAL A 306 2.62 17.37 9.84
N LYS A 307 3.57 17.52 8.92
CA LYS A 307 4.64 18.51 9.01
C LYS A 307 4.08 19.94 9.04
N GLU A 308 3.12 20.25 8.17
CA GLU A 308 2.46 21.57 8.11
C GLU A 308 1.69 21.92 9.39
N SER A 309 1.24 20.92 10.16
CA SER A 309 0.61 21.14 11.46
C SER A 309 1.60 21.53 12.57
N LEU A 310 2.89 21.33 12.33
CA LEU A 310 3.98 21.65 13.27
C LEU A 310 4.66 22.98 12.97
N GLU A 311 4.39 23.58 11.82
CA GLU A 311 4.84 24.92 11.41
C GLU A 311 3.86 25.98 11.90
#